data_5057dc9bb573465ace0c02ff4be4ea1c
#
_entry.id   5057dc9bb573465ace0c02ff4be4ea1c
#
_cell.length_a   1.000
_cell.length_b   1.000
_cell.length_c   1.000
_cell.angle_alpha   90.00
_cell.angle_beta   90.00
_cell.angle_gamma   90.00
#
_symmetry.space_group_name_H-M   'P 1'
#
loop_
_entity.id
_entity.type
_entity.pdbx_description
1 polymer ?
#
loop_
_entity_poly.entity_id
_entity_poly.type
_entity_poly.pdbx_seq_one_letter_code
_entity_poly.pdbx_strand_id
1 'polypeptide(L)'
;ISAPGRTIATGFAVLDQHLPDGGWPVGTLTEILVEDVTYSPLWLLLPALITLAPQRPWQAWIRPPAIPYAPGLHQNGLDLSKILLIRPTRHTDVLWSAEQSLRSRACSAVLFWSGKLQRTATRRLQLAAEHGQTLGICFQNHHGTNSHSMASLRLHCRHTANGVYIDIIKCR
;
A
#
# COMPACT_ATOMS: atom_id res chain seq x y z
N ILE A 1 9.01 7.75 22.83
CA ILE A 1 7.70 8.33 22.47
C ILE A 1 7.85 8.78 21.04
N SER A 2 7.40 7.96 20.07
CA SER A 2 7.39 8.36 18.66
C SER A 2 6.36 9.49 18.51
N ALA A 3 6.74 10.53 17.75
CA ALA A 3 5.80 11.57 17.37
C ALA A 3 4.56 10.94 16.72
N PRO A 4 3.34 11.50 16.90
CA PRO A 4 2.15 10.98 16.26
C PRO A 4 2.40 10.89 14.76
N GLY A 5 2.26 9.67 14.21
CA GLY A 5 2.49 9.41 12.82
C GLY A 5 1.48 10.19 11.97
N ARG A 6 1.91 10.73 10.85
CA ARG A 6 1.01 11.35 9.89
C ARG A 6 0.12 10.26 9.30
N THR A 7 -1.19 10.41 9.41
CA THR A 7 -2.17 9.52 8.79
C THR A 7 -2.95 10.22 7.69
N ILE A 8 -3.57 9.47 6.83
CA ILE A 8 -4.53 9.94 5.85
C ILE A 8 -5.80 9.10 5.93
N ALA A 9 -6.97 9.75 5.99
CA ALA A 9 -8.24 9.07 6.06
C ALA A 9 -8.38 8.03 4.94
N THR A 10 -8.93 6.87 5.26
CA THR A 10 -9.17 5.82 4.27
C THR A 10 -10.30 6.17 3.32
N GLY A 11 -11.20 7.07 3.73
CA GLY A 11 -12.47 7.36 3.07
C GLY A 11 -13.61 6.45 3.53
N PHE A 12 -13.33 5.52 4.44
CA PHE A 12 -14.31 4.59 5.02
C PHE A 12 -14.33 4.77 6.54
N ALA A 13 -15.34 5.47 7.04
CA ALA A 13 -15.44 5.84 8.46
C ALA A 13 -15.34 4.64 9.41
N VAL A 14 -15.91 3.51 9.04
CA VAL A 14 -15.83 2.27 9.84
C VAL A 14 -14.38 1.78 9.95
N LEU A 15 -13.61 1.84 8.87
CA LEU A 15 -12.21 1.43 8.89
C LEU A 15 -11.35 2.43 9.67
N ASP A 16 -11.58 3.73 9.49
CA ASP A 16 -10.85 4.79 10.19
C ASP A 16 -10.97 4.66 11.71
N GLN A 17 -12.16 4.26 12.21
CA GLN A 17 -12.40 4.04 13.66
C GLN A 17 -11.54 2.90 14.25
N HIS A 18 -11.09 1.96 13.42
CA HIS A 18 -10.31 0.79 13.86
C HIS A 18 -8.82 0.91 13.56
N LEU A 19 -8.43 1.91 12.76
CA LEU A 19 -7.03 2.16 12.45
C LEU A 19 -6.39 3.14 13.44
N PRO A 20 -5.08 2.99 13.72
CA PRO A 20 -4.35 3.95 14.54
C PRO A 20 -4.46 5.35 13.95
N ASP A 21 -4.72 6.34 14.78
CA ASP A 21 -4.84 7.75 14.39
C ASP A 21 -5.83 8.00 13.24
N GLY A 22 -6.79 7.09 13.01
CA GLY A 22 -7.93 7.29 12.14
C GLY A 22 -7.64 7.21 10.64
N GLY A 23 -6.65 6.44 10.19
CA GLY A 23 -6.38 6.32 8.76
C GLY A 23 -5.15 5.52 8.39
N TRP A 24 -4.78 5.57 7.10
CA TRP A 24 -3.55 4.95 6.60
C TRP A 24 -2.32 5.67 7.16
N PRO A 25 -1.38 4.95 7.78
CA PRO A 25 -0.16 5.56 8.30
C PRO A 25 0.79 5.92 7.15
N VAL A 26 1.05 7.22 6.96
CA VAL A 26 1.99 7.75 5.96
C VAL A 26 3.42 7.70 6.52
N GLY A 27 4.40 7.44 5.67
CA GLY A 27 5.79 7.24 6.09
C GLY A 27 6.02 5.86 6.70
N THR A 28 5.16 4.91 6.41
CA THR A 28 5.31 3.53 6.87
C THR A 28 4.92 2.53 5.78
N LEU A 29 5.21 1.26 6.04
CA LEU A 29 4.77 0.15 5.20
C LEU A 29 3.49 -0.47 5.76
N THR A 30 2.47 -0.56 4.92
CA THR A 30 1.26 -1.34 5.15
C THR A 30 1.26 -2.58 4.25
N GLU A 31 1.03 -3.74 4.82
CA GLU A 31 0.82 -4.99 4.08
C GLU A 31 -0.67 -5.32 4.01
N ILE A 32 -1.18 -5.51 2.81
CA ILE A 32 -2.54 -5.97 2.55
C ILE A 32 -2.46 -7.39 2.00
N LEU A 33 -2.88 -8.34 2.83
CA LEU A 33 -2.94 -9.75 2.48
C LEU A 33 -4.29 -10.06 1.85
N VAL A 34 -4.26 -10.77 0.74
CA VAL A 34 -5.46 -11.17 -0.02
C VAL A 34 -5.36 -12.64 -0.39
N GLU A 35 -6.48 -13.30 -0.66
CA GLU A 35 -6.47 -14.70 -1.10
C GLU A 35 -5.82 -14.85 -2.49
N ASP A 36 -6.07 -13.88 -3.38
CA ASP A 36 -5.45 -13.79 -4.69
C ASP A 36 -5.14 -12.32 -5.01
N VAL A 37 -3.88 -11.99 -5.25
CA VAL A 37 -3.42 -10.62 -5.58
C VAL A 37 -4.05 -10.06 -6.85
N THR A 38 -4.58 -10.91 -7.73
CA THR A 38 -5.32 -10.47 -8.93
C THR A 38 -6.56 -9.66 -8.56
N TYR A 39 -7.15 -9.95 -7.41
CA TYR A 39 -8.32 -9.26 -6.87
C TYR A 39 -7.96 -8.30 -5.72
N SER A 40 -6.79 -7.68 -5.79
CA SER A 40 -6.38 -6.68 -4.80
C SER A 40 -7.41 -5.56 -4.68
N PRO A 41 -7.81 -5.18 -3.46
CA PRO A 41 -8.86 -4.18 -3.23
C PRO A 41 -8.32 -2.76 -3.44
N LEU A 42 -7.96 -2.42 -4.68
CA LEU A 42 -7.42 -1.10 -5.03
C LEU A 42 -8.40 0.02 -4.71
N TRP A 43 -9.72 -0.25 -4.83
CA TRP A 43 -10.79 0.68 -4.47
C TRP A 43 -10.68 1.17 -3.03
N LEU A 44 -10.16 0.35 -2.12
CA LEU A 44 -9.95 0.68 -0.71
C LEU A 44 -8.93 1.82 -0.51
N LEU A 45 -8.02 1.98 -1.45
CA LEU A 45 -6.95 2.97 -1.40
C LEU A 45 -7.27 4.24 -2.20
N LEU A 46 -8.23 4.19 -3.14
CA LEU A 46 -8.52 5.31 -4.04
C LEU A 46 -8.75 6.65 -3.34
N PRO A 47 -9.56 6.74 -2.25
CA PRO A 47 -9.76 8.03 -1.59
C PRO A 47 -8.46 8.63 -1.05
N ALA A 48 -7.62 7.81 -0.44
CA ALA A 48 -6.32 8.24 0.08
C ALA A 48 -5.35 8.64 -1.05
N LEU A 49 -5.31 7.86 -2.15
CA LEU A 49 -4.45 8.16 -3.30
C LEU A 49 -4.83 9.47 -3.96
N ILE A 50 -6.12 9.77 -4.10
CA ILE A 50 -6.63 11.04 -4.65
C ILE A 50 -6.21 12.19 -3.74
N THR A 51 -6.39 12.05 -2.43
CA THR A 51 -6.02 13.10 -1.46
C THR A 51 -4.51 13.35 -1.41
N LEU A 52 -3.70 12.31 -1.62
CA LEU A 52 -2.23 12.41 -1.64
C LEU A 52 -1.66 12.96 -2.95
N ALA A 53 -2.38 12.81 -4.07
CA ALA A 53 -1.88 13.14 -5.41
C ALA A 53 -1.34 14.58 -5.55
N PRO A 54 -1.95 15.64 -4.95
CA PRO A 54 -1.42 16.99 -5.06
C PRO A 54 -0.13 17.23 -4.30
N GLN A 55 0.22 16.37 -3.33
CA GLN A 55 1.32 16.63 -2.40
C GLN A 55 2.70 16.40 -3.01
N ARG A 56 2.78 15.51 -4.01
CA ARG A 56 4.02 15.16 -4.71
C ARG A 56 3.72 14.80 -6.16
N PRO A 57 4.73 14.88 -7.07
CA PRO A 57 4.50 14.69 -8.50
C PRO A 57 4.05 13.28 -8.88
N TRP A 58 4.41 12.24 -8.10
CA TRP A 58 4.24 10.88 -8.55
C TRP A 58 3.57 9.95 -7.54
N GLN A 59 2.93 8.92 -8.07
CA GLN A 59 2.54 7.68 -7.38
C GLN A 59 3.13 6.52 -8.17
N ALA A 60 3.94 5.68 -7.54
CA ALA A 60 4.55 4.54 -8.21
C ALA A 60 3.71 3.28 -7.97
N TRP A 61 3.34 2.59 -9.05
CA TRP A 61 2.62 1.31 -9.03
C TRP A 61 3.53 0.26 -9.66
N ILE A 62 3.99 -0.69 -8.85
CA ILE A 62 5.07 -1.59 -9.22
C ILE A 62 4.56 -3.01 -9.34
N ARG A 63 4.63 -3.56 -10.55
CA ARG A 63 4.22 -4.91 -10.90
C ARG A 63 2.77 -5.25 -10.51
N PRO A 64 1.77 -4.42 -10.84
CA PRO A 64 0.39 -4.82 -10.66
C PRO A 64 0.12 -6.11 -11.47
N PRO A 65 -0.75 -7.02 -10.97
CA PRO A 65 -1.02 -8.31 -11.63
C PRO A 65 -1.67 -8.18 -13.00
N ALA A 66 -2.36 -7.06 -13.22
CA ALA A 66 -2.94 -6.69 -14.51
C ALA A 66 -2.70 -5.20 -14.76
N ILE A 67 -2.83 -4.78 -16.03
CA ILE A 67 -2.82 -3.34 -16.37
C ILE A 67 -4.07 -2.71 -15.74
N PRO A 68 -3.92 -1.67 -14.90
CA PRO A 68 -5.06 -1.01 -14.29
C PRO A 68 -6.00 -0.42 -15.35
N TYR A 69 -7.29 -0.56 -15.12
CA TYR A 69 -8.31 -0.03 -16.04
C TYR A 69 -8.39 1.50 -15.91
N ALA A 70 -7.67 2.18 -16.79
CA ALA A 70 -7.48 3.63 -16.76
C ALA A 70 -8.80 4.43 -16.77
N PRO A 71 -9.83 4.11 -17.58
CA PRO A 71 -11.10 4.85 -17.54
C PRO A 71 -11.79 4.78 -16.17
N GLY A 72 -11.78 3.60 -15.53
CA GLY A 72 -12.37 3.42 -14.21
C GLY A 72 -11.62 4.22 -13.12
N LEU A 73 -10.30 4.27 -13.18
CA LEU A 73 -9.50 5.06 -12.26
C LEU A 73 -9.75 6.56 -12.44
N HIS A 74 -9.80 7.02 -13.69
CA HIS A 74 -10.08 8.41 -14.01
C HIS A 74 -11.47 8.84 -13.56
N GLN A 75 -12.49 8.02 -13.79
CA GLN A 75 -13.87 8.27 -13.33
C GLN A 75 -13.97 8.39 -11.81
N ASN A 76 -13.11 7.69 -11.08
CA ASN A 76 -13.01 7.80 -9.62
C ASN A 76 -12.17 9.00 -9.15
N GLY A 77 -11.68 9.84 -10.05
CA GLY A 77 -10.98 11.09 -9.72
C GLY A 77 -9.46 10.96 -9.59
N LEU A 78 -8.87 9.82 -9.99
CA LEU A 78 -7.43 9.64 -9.96
C LEU A 78 -6.76 10.30 -11.17
N ASP A 79 -5.74 11.13 -10.94
CA ASP A 79 -4.95 11.75 -12.00
C ASP A 79 -3.93 10.75 -12.57
N LEU A 80 -4.26 10.18 -13.72
CA LEU A 80 -3.43 9.15 -14.37
C LEU A 80 -2.07 9.70 -14.83
N SER A 81 -1.94 11.00 -15.07
CA SER A 81 -0.68 11.62 -15.48
C SER A 81 0.40 11.57 -14.38
N LYS A 82 -0.03 11.31 -13.14
CA LYS A 82 0.83 11.22 -11.96
C LYS A 82 1.18 9.79 -11.56
N ILE A 83 0.72 8.80 -12.32
CA ILE A 83 0.99 7.39 -12.03
C ILE A 83 2.19 6.92 -12.85
N LEU A 84 3.21 6.43 -12.16
CA LEU A 84 4.32 5.70 -12.74
C LEU A 84 4.03 4.20 -12.65
N LEU A 85 3.75 3.58 -13.80
CA LEU A 85 3.57 2.13 -13.88
C LEU A 85 4.92 1.47 -14.15
N ILE A 86 5.47 0.76 -13.16
CA ILE A 86 6.77 0.10 -13.22
C ILE A 86 6.53 -1.41 -13.29
N ARG A 87 7.07 -2.08 -14.31
CA ARG A 87 6.84 -3.51 -14.57
C ARG A 87 8.13 -4.31 -14.64
N PRO A 88 8.84 -4.51 -13.53
CA PRO A 88 10.04 -5.35 -13.49
C PRO A 88 9.67 -6.83 -13.71
N THR A 89 10.56 -7.56 -14.32
CA THR A 89 10.39 -9.01 -14.55
C THR A 89 10.85 -9.83 -13.35
N ARG A 90 11.95 -9.44 -12.70
CA ARG A 90 12.53 -10.17 -11.57
C ARG A 90 11.98 -9.65 -10.24
N HIS A 91 11.78 -10.57 -9.30
CA HIS A 91 11.33 -10.23 -7.95
C HIS A 91 12.27 -9.25 -7.21
N THR A 92 13.58 -9.42 -7.37
CA THR A 92 14.60 -8.53 -6.80
C THR A 92 14.44 -7.10 -7.29
N ASP A 93 14.09 -6.91 -8.57
CA ASP A 93 13.90 -5.59 -9.17
C ASP A 93 12.59 -4.93 -8.70
N VAL A 94 11.56 -5.73 -8.36
CA VAL A 94 10.33 -5.24 -7.70
C VAL A 94 10.69 -4.61 -6.36
N LEU A 95 11.42 -5.33 -5.51
CA LEU A 95 11.80 -4.85 -4.18
C LEU A 95 12.73 -3.64 -4.25
N TRP A 96 13.68 -3.66 -5.18
CA TRP A 96 14.58 -2.52 -5.41
C TRP A 96 13.80 -1.29 -5.87
N SER A 97 12.91 -1.44 -6.85
CA SER A 97 12.06 -0.34 -7.36
C SER A 97 11.17 0.24 -6.26
N ALA A 98 10.58 -0.63 -5.43
CA ALA A 98 9.77 -0.21 -4.29
C ALA A 98 10.60 0.58 -3.27
N GLU A 99 11.77 0.09 -2.89
CA GLU A 99 12.68 0.76 -1.96
C GLU A 99 13.11 2.14 -2.48
N GLN A 100 13.53 2.24 -3.75
CA GLN A 100 13.94 3.51 -4.34
C GLN A 100 12.77 4.50 -4.43
N SER A 101 11.61 4.05 -4.85
CA SER A 101 10.42 4.90 -4.95
C SER A 101 9.94 5.40 -3.57
N LEU A 102 9.92 4.53 -2.56
CA LEU A 102 9.59 4.89 -1.18
C LEU A 102 10.53 5.95 -0.62
N ARG A 103 11.82 5.80 -0.88
CA ARG A 103 12.89 6.65 -0.33
C ARG A 103 13.04 8.00 -1.05
N SER A 104 12.61 8.10 -2.31
CA SER A 104 12.92 9.20 -3.21
C SER A 104 12.34 10.55 -2.80
N ARG A 105 11.32 10.59 -1.94
CA ARG A 105 10.50 11.77 -1.61
C ARG A 105 9.75 12.38 -2.80
N ALA A 106 9.87 11.81 -3.99
CA ALA A 106 9.14 12.23 -5.18
C ALA A 106 7.75 11.58 -5.29
N CYS A 107 7.55 10.45 -4.59
CA CYS A 107 6.28 9.75 -4.57
C CYS A 107 5.46 10.09 -3.33
N SER A 108 4.16 10.35 -3.52
CA SER A 108 3.20 10.49 -2.42
C SER A 108 2.74 9.11 -1.90
N ALA A 109 2.66 8.14 -2.80
CA ALA A 109 2.34 6.76 -2.50
C ALA A 109 3.13 5.80 -3.40
N VAL A 110 3.42 4.62 -2.88
CA VAL A 110 4.04 3.51 -3.61
C VAL A 110 3.23 2.25 -3.34
N LEU A 111 2.61 1.72 -4.39
CA LEU A 111 1.90 0.45 -4.37
C LEU A 111 2.76 -0.59 -5.08
N PHE A 112 2.93 -1.76 -4.49
CA PHE A 112 3.66 -2.84 -5.15
C PHE A 112 3.08 -4.20 -4.81
N TRP A 113 3.16 -5.09 -5.78
CA TRP A 113 2.69 -6.46 -5.67
C TRP A 113 3.89 -7.39 -5.61
N SER A 114 3.98 -8.12 -4.52
CA SER A 114 5.11 -8.98 -4.22
C SER A 114 4.63 -10.34 -3.73
N GLY A 115 5.46 -11.35 -3.90
CA GLY A 115 5.33 -12.59 -3.15
C GLY A 115 5.62 -12.35 -1.67
N LYS A 116 5.70 -13.45 -0.90
CA LYS A 116 6.00 -13.38 0.54
C LYS A 116 7.31 -12.62 0.79
N LEU A 117 7.23 -11.56 1.57
CA LEU A 117 8.39 -10.78 1.98
C LEU A 117 9.10 -11.44 3.16
N GLN A 118 10.42 -11.50 3.09
CA GLN A 118 11.26 -11.84 4.24
C GLN A 118 11.34 -10.66 5.21
N ARG A 119 11.58 -10.94 6.48
CA ARG A 119 11.68 -9.92 7.54
C ARG A 119 12.70 -8.81 7.22
N THR A 120 13.85 -9.18 6.67
CA THR A 120 14.91 -8.23 6.28
C THR A 120 14.43 -7.28 5.16
N ALA A 121 13.73 -7.80 4.15
CA ALA A 121 13.15 -6.99 3.08
C ALA A 121 12.06 -6.05 3.62
N THR A 122 11.16 -6.55 4.45
CA THR A 122 10.12 -5.72 5.07
C THR A 122 10.72 -4.59 5.90
N ARG A 123 11.79 -4.87 6.68
CA ARG A 123 12.49 -3.83 7.46
C ARG A 123 13.10 -2.75 6.57
N ARG A 124 13.74 -3.12 5.46
CA ARG A 124 14.33 -2.16 4.52
C ARG A 124 13.27 -1.25 3.90
N LEU A 125 12.15 -1.85 3.46
CA LEU A 125 11.02 -1.11 2.87
C LEU A 125 10.35 -0.18 3.90
N GLN A 126 10.20 -0.63 5.14
CA GLN A 126 9.70 0.20 6.24
C GLN A 126 10.59 1.43 6.46
N LEU A 127 11.91 1.24 6.56
CA LEU A 127 12.87 2.34 6.73
C LEU A 127 12.90 3.27 5.51
N ALA A 128 12.72 2.74 4.31
CA ALA A 128 12.62 3.55 3.09
C ALA A 128 11.36 4.44 3.10
N ALA A 129 10.22 3.89 3.52
CA ALA A 129 8.97 4.65 3.67
C ALA A 129 9.09 5.74 4.73
N GLU A 130 9.72 5.44 5.87
CA GLU A 130 10.01 6.41 6.93
C GLU A 130 10.91 7.55 6.43
N HIS A 131 12.02 7.21 5.76
CA HIS A 131 12.92 8.21 5.19
C HIS A 131 12.24 9.11 4.16
N GLY A 132 11.46 8.52 3.27
CA GLY A 132 10.73 9.21 2.21
C GLY A 132 9.48 9.91 2.68
N GLN A 133 8.95 9.59 3.88
CA GLN A 133 7.63 10.03 4.34
C GLN A 133 6.54 9.72 3.29
N THR A 134 6.57 8.49 2.77
CA THR A 134 5.75 8.01 1.66
C THR A 134 4.78 6.95 2.16
N LEU A 135 3.54 6.96 1.69
CA LEU A 135 2.60 5.88 1.94
C LEU A 135 3.05 4.63 1.17
N GLY A 136 3.48 3.59 1.87
CA GLY A 136 3.90 2.32 1.28
C GLY A 136 2.82 1.25 1.43
N ILE A 137 2.35 0.68 0.32
CA ILE A 137 1.35 -0.40 0.31
C ILE A 137 1.92 -1.61 -0.43
N CYS A 138 2.00 -2.74 0.26
CA CYS A 138 2.38 -4.02 -0.31
C CYS A 138 1.19 -4.97 -0.37
N PHE A 139 0.82 -5.40 -1.56
CA PHE A 139 -0.15 -6.48 -1.75
C PHE A 139 0.55 -7.82 -1.82
N GLN A 140 0.09 -8.79 -1.04
CA GLN A 140 0.62 -10.15 -1.00
C GLN A 140 -0.51 -11.17 -0.93
N ASN A 141 -0.25 -12.39 -1.45
CA ASN A 141 -1.12 -13.51 -1.16
C ASN A 141 -1.02 -13.88 0.33
N HIS A 142 -2.15 -14.23 0.92
CA HIS A 142 -2.20 -14.74 2.29
C HIS A 142 -1.64 -16.16 2.34
N HIS A 143 -0.55 -16.36 3.06
CA HIS A 143 0.12 -17.64 3.22
C HIS A 143 0.10 -18.16 4.68
N GLY A 144 -1.04 -17.96 5.37
CA GLY A 144 -1.15 -18.31 6.80
C GLY A 144 -0.60 -17.21 7.73
N THR A 145 -0.91 -17.35 9.01
CA THR A 145 -0.82 -16.26 10.01
C THR A 145 0.58 -16.00 10.58
N ASN A 146 1.58 -16.83 10.33
CA ASN A 146 2.83 -16.85 11.12
C ASN A 146 4.04 -16.20 10.44
N SER A 147 3.89 -15.16 9.62
CA SER A 147 5.06 -14.43 9.16
C SER A 147 5.31 -13.19 10.03
N HIS A 148 6.48 -13.15 10.69
CA HIS A 148 6.94 -11.96 11.40
C HIS A 148 7.28 -10.87 10.38
N SER A 149 6.42 -9.85 10.26
CA SER A 149 6.64 -8.68 9.42
C SER A 149 7.06 -7.48 10.25
N MET A 150 7.87 -6.60 9.67
CA MET A 150 8.26 -5.31 10.23
C MET A 150 7.35 -4.17 9.78
N ALA A 151 6.34 -4.43 8.95
CA ALA A 151 5.34 -3.44 8.55
C ALA A 151 4.59 -2.89 9.78
N SER A 152 4.24 -1.61 9.72
CA SER A 152 3.51 -0.94 10.81
C SER A 152 2.05 -1.39 10.86
N LEU A 153 1.44 -1.61 9.70
CA LEU A 153 0.07 -2.07 9.58
C LEU A 153 0.01 -3.33 8.70
N ARG A 154 -0.78 -4.32 9.12
CA ARG A 154 -1.08 -5.52 8.35
C ARG A 154 -2.56 -5.80 8.38
N LEU A 155 -3.16 -5.90 7.22
CA LEU A 155 -4.56 -6.20 7.03
C LEU A 155 -4.70 -7.51 6.25
N HIS A 156 -5.74 -8.28 6.53
CA HIS A 156 -6.19 -9.38 5.67
C HIS A 156 -7.56 -9.04 5.11
N CYS A 157 -7.65 -8.90 3.80
CA CYS A 157 -8.88 -8.59 3.08
C CYS A 157 -9.42 -9.86 2.44
N ARG A 158 -10.65 -10.24 2.82
CA ARG A 158 -11.35 -11.41 2.30
C ARG A 158 -12.63 -11.01 1.59
N HIS A 159 -12.80 -11.46 0.36
CA HIS A 159 -14.06 -11.32 -0.36
C HIS A 159 -15.05 -12.40 0.06
N THR A 160 -16.28 -12.01 0.31
CA THR A 160 -17.39 -12.91 0.62
C THR A 160 -18.60 -12.55 -0.20
N ALA A 161 -19.63 -13.40 -0.20
CA ALA A 161 -20.91 -13.12 -0.87
C ALA A 161 -21.58 -11.82 -0.39
N ASN A 162 -21.29 -11.39 0.85
CA ASN A 162 -21.90 -10.23 1.51
C ASN A 162 -21.01 -8.98 1.53
N GLY A 163 -19.84 -9.02 0.89
CA GLY A 163 -18.92 -7.88 0.83
C GLY A 163 -17.47 -8.25 1.13
N VAL A 164 -16.70 -7.29 1.63
CA VAL A 164 -15.30 -7.45 1.98
C VAL A 164 -15.14 -7.38 3.49
N TYR A 165 -14.51 -8.39 4.06
CA TYR A 165 -14.08 -8.39 5.46
C TYR A 165 -12.61 -8.01 5.56
N ILE A 166 -12.30 -7.15 6.50
CA ILE A 166 -10.94 -6.68 6.78
C ILE A 166 -10.58 -7.05 8.21
N ASP A 167 -9.62 -7.96 8.35
CA ASP A 167 -9.06 -8.34 9.64
C ASP A 167 -7.77 -7.54 9.86
N ILE A 168 -7.68 -6.81 10.96
CA ILE A 168 -6.45 -6.10 11.35
C ILE A 168 -5.55 -7.09 12.10
N ILE A 169 -4.53 -7.60 11.41
CA ILE A 169 -3.60 -8.59 11.99
C ILE A 169 -2.58 -7.92 12.90
N LYS A 170 -2.15 -6.71 12.55
CA LYS A 170 -1.16 -5.94 13.27
C LYS A 170 -1.36 -4.46 13.02
N CYS A 171 -1.28 -3.65 14.06
CA CYS A 171 -1.11 -2.20 13.98
C CYS A 171 -0.16 -1.72 15.09
N ARG A 172 0.71 -0.74 14.77
CA ARG A 172 1.69 -0.13 15.69
C ARG A 172 1.64 1.38 15.60
#